data_4e68f2f1195450aec85e0c1e1d4d36fa
#
_entry.id   4e68f2f1195450aec85e0c1e1d4d36fa
#
_cell.length_a   1.000
_cell.length_b   1.000
_cell.length_c   1.000
_cell.angle_alpha   90.00
_cell.angle_beta   90.00
_cell.angle_gamma   90.00
#
_symmetry.space_group_name_H-M   'P 1'
#
loop_
_entity.id
_entity.type
_entity.pdbx_description
1 polymer ?
#
loop_
_entity_poly.entity_id
_entity_poly.type
_entity_poly.pdbx_seq_one_letter_code
_entity_poly.pdbx_strand_id
1 'polypeptide(L)'
;AVAYVTMALRIAWYKVHRPAAYYCAYYTVRADCFDASILGGTQEAIRGRYKEMEENSKDLTQKDKDLMIIMELVIEMLCRGIKLAPVDLYKSDATKFQVVDEKTIRMPFNALPGLGEAAAQSIVDAREQSPFISIEDLRNRTKISASLIDLLREGGCLGGLPESNQTTLFSF
;
A
#
# COMPACT_ATOMS: atom_id res chain seq x y z
N ALA A 1 -4.75 -20.67 28.49
CA ALA A 1 -3.86 -21.48 27.63
C ALA A 1 -4.62 -22.01 26.40
N VAL A 2 -5.77 -22.67 26.55
CA VAL A 2 -6.53 -23.26 25.41
C VAL A 2 -6.95 -22.23 24.37
N ALA A 3 -7.46 -21.06 24.76
CA ALA A 3 -7.87 -20.01 23.85
C ALA A 3 -6.69 -19.48 23.02
N TYR A 4 -5.53 -19.30 23.65
CA TYR A 4 -4.29 -18.87 22.96
C TYR A 4 -3.83 -19.89 21.92
N VAL A 5 -3.78 -21.17 22.30
CA VAL A 5 -3.41 -22.25 21.38
C VAL A 5 -4.38 -22.34 20.20
N THR A 6 -5.68 -22.23 20.46
CA THR A 6 -6.69 -22.26 19.40
C THR A 6 -6.52 -21.08 18.43
N MET A 7 -6.24 -19.87 18.92
CA MET A 7 -5.96 -18.72 18.06
C MET A 7 -4.69 -18.92 17.23
N ALA A 8 -3.61 -19.39 17.86
CA ALA A 8 -2.35 -19.66 17.16
C ALA A 8 -2.53 -20.71 16.05
N LEU A 9 -3.27 -21.79 16.32
CA LEU A 9 -3.57 -22.81 15.31
C LEU A 9 -4.45 -22.26 14.16
N ARG A 10 -5.42 -21.41 14.46
CA ARG A 10 -6.23 -20.75 13.41
C ARG A 10 -5.36 -19.84 12.51
N ILE A 11 -4.50 -19.02 13.10
CA ILE A 11 -3.58 -18.17 12.36
C ILE A 11 -2.66 -19.01 11.47
N ALA A 12 -2.06 -20.06 12.02
CA ALA A 12 -1.23 -20.98 11.28
C ALA A 12 -1.99 -21.66 10.12
N TRP A 13 -3.23 -22.09 10.37
CA TRP A 13 -4.08 -22.68 9.34
C TRP A 13 -4.33 -21.70 8.18
N TYR A 14 -4.68 -20.43 8.48
CA TYR A 14 -4.85 -19.40 7.44
C TYR A 14 -3.57 -19.16 6.65
N LYS A 15 -2.42 -19.10 7.32
CA LYS A 15 -1.12 -18.93 6.67
C LYS A 15 -0.80 -20.04 5.66
N VAL A 16 -1.25 -21.27 5.94
CA VAL A 16 -1.04 -22.41 5.05
C VAL A 16 -2.09 -22.50 3.95
N HIS A 17 -3.38 -22.41 4.30
CA HIS A 17 -4.48 -22.72 3.38
C HIS A 17 -5.08 -21.50 2.68
N ARG A 18 -4.90 -20.31 3.23
CA ARG A 18 -5.40 -19.02 2.71
C ARG A 18 -4.34 -17.93 2.86
N PRO A 19 -3.13 -18.12 2.29
CA PRO A 19 -2.00 -17.23 2.57
C PRO A 19 -2.26 -15.78 2.16
N ALA A 20 -2.93 -15.51 1.04
CA ALA A 20 -3.28 -14.14 0.64
C ALA A 20 -4.14 -13.44 1.71
N ALA A 21 -5.13 -14.12 2.27
CA ALA A 21 -5.96 -13.57 3.35
C ALA A 21 -5.14 -13.34 4.64
N TYR A 22 -4.23 -14.25 4.96
CA TYR A 22 -3.34 -14.09 6.12
C TYR A 22 -2.46 -12.84 5.99
N TYR A 23 -1.72 -12.69 4.87
CA TYR A 23 -0.86 -11.53 4.66
C TYR A 23 -1.67 -10.23 4.58
N CYS A 24 -2.81 -10.25 3.89
CA CYS A 24 -3.72 -9.11 3.80
C CYS A 24 -4.14 -8.60 5.18
N ALA A 25 -4.57 -9.49 6.08
CA ALA A 25 -4.95 -9.14 7.44
C ALA A 25 -3.75 -8.64 8.26
N TYR A 26 -2.60 -9.30 8.14
CA TYR A 26 -1.39 -8.91 8.85
C TYR A 26 -0.92 -7.50 8.46
N TYR A 27 -0.83 -7.22 7.16
CA TYR A 27 -0.41 -5.90 6.68
C TYR A 27 -1.44 -4.81 6.97
N THR A 28 -2.73 -5.13 6.98
CA THR A 28 -3.78 -4.16 7.37
C THR A 28 -3.59 -3.67 8.81
N VAL A 29 -3.29 -4.58 9.75
CA VAL A 29 -3.04 -4.21 11.16
C VAL A 29 -1.76 -3.39 11.33
N ARG A 30 -0.83 -3.46 10.38
CA ARG A 30 0.47 -2.78 10.39
C ARG A 30 0.66 -1.80 9.24
N ALA A 31 -0.42 -1.30 8.68
CA ALA A 31 -0.37 -0.43 7.52
C ALA A 31 0.36 0.89 7.77
N ASP A 32 0.36 1.38 9.00
CA ASP A 32 1.10 2.57 9.45
C ASP A 32 2.63 2.40 9.44
N CYS A 33 3.12 1.16 9.51
CA CYS A 33 4.53 0.81 9.40
C CYS A 33 4.90 0.31 7.99
N PHE A 34 3.93 0.21 7.08
CA PHE A 34 4.16 -0.26 5.73
C PHE A 34 4.66 0.89 4.84
N ASP A 35 5.65 0.62 4.02
CA ASP A 35 6.21 1.58 3.07
C ASP A 35 6.14 1.01 1.65
N ALA A 36 5.14 1.46 0.88
CA ALA A 36 4.90 1.00 -0.47
C ALA A 36 6.03 1.35 -1.45
N SER A 37 6.81 2.39 -1.18
CA SER A 37 7.95 2.77 -2.02
C SER A 37 9.09 1.75 -1.96
N ILE A 38 9.25 1.11 -0.81
CA ILE A 38 10.24 0.05 -0.57
C ILE A 38 9.65 -1.32 -0.91
N LEU A 39 8.47 -1.62 -0.36
CA LEU A 39 7.88 -2.95 -0.37
C LEU A 39 7.14 -3.29 -1.67
N GLY A 40 6.80 -2.28 -2.47
CA GLY A 40 6.23 -2.46 -3.81
C GLY A 40 7.27 -2.77 -4.89
N GLY A 41 8.56 -2.80 -4.54
CA GLY A 41 9.67 -3.11 -5.44
C GLY A 41 9.86 -4.59 -5.73
N THR A 42 10.97 -4.92 -6.39
CA THR A 42 11.36 -6.32 -6.64
C THR A 42 11.86 -6.99 -5.37
N GLN A 43 11.79 -8.31 -5.33
CA GLN A 43 12.28 -9.10 -4.19
C GLN A 43 13.77 -8.82 -3.90
N GLU A 44 14.57 -8.65 -4.95
CA GLU A 44 16.01 -8.34 -4.86
C GLU A 44 16.23 -6.95 -4.23
N ALA A 45 15.46 -5.96 -4.63
CA ALA A 45 15.54 -4.61 -4.08
C ALA A 45 15.17 -4.59 -2.58
N ILE A 46 14.10 -5.31 -2.20
CA ILE A 46 13.69 -5.44 -0.80
C ILE A 46 14.77 -6.14 0.03
N ARG A 47 15.36 -7.22 -0.48
CA ARG A 47 16.47 -7.94 0.19
C ARG A 47 17.72 -7.08 0.31
N GLY A 48 18.05 -6.30 -0.70
CA GLY A 48 19.17 -5.37 -0.65
C GLY A 48 18.98 -4.33 0.45
N ARG A 49 17.79 -3.72 0.50
CA ARG A 49 17.46 -2.73 1.53
C ARG A 49 17.44 -3.33 2.95
N TYR A 50 16.93 -4.55 3.08
CA TYR A 50 16.95 -5.27 4.37
C TYR A 50 18.38 -5.45 4.89
N LYS A 51 19.32 -5.88 4.04
CA LYS A 51 20.72 -6.05 4.42
C LYS A 51 21.40 -4.75 4.83
N GLU A 52 21.16 -3.65 4.08
CA GLU A 52 21.67 -2.34 4.46
C GLU A 52 21.19 -1.91 5.84
N MET A 53 19.92 -2.15 6.15
CA MET A 53 19.36 -1.86 7.48
C MET A 53 19.94 -2.77 8.56
N GLU A 54 20.15 -4.05 8.28
CA GLU A 54 20.75 -5.01 9.20
C GLU A 54 22.19 -4.63 9.57
N GLU A 55 22.99 -4.22 8.57
CA GLU A 55 24.37 -3.75 8.75
C GLU A 55 24.43 -2.50 9.63
N ASN A 56 23.44 -1.60 9.51
CA ASN A 56 23.32 -0.37 10.29
C ASN A 56 22.43 -0.52 11.54
N SER A 57 22.26 -1.72 12.06
CA SER A 57 21.29 -2.07 13.10
C SER A 57 21.38 -1.27 14.40
N LYS A 58 22.52 -0.65 14.69
CA LYS A 58 22.74 0.17 15.90
C LYS A 58 22.00 1.50 15.89
N ASP A 59 21.75 2.06 14.70
CA ASP A 59 21.17 3.38 14.51
C ASP A 59 19.68 3.34 14.11
N LEU A 60 19.07 2.14 14.07
CA LEU A 60 17.70 1.95 13.64
C LEU A 60 16.69 2.47 14.67
N THR A 61 15.74 3.26 14.18
CA THR A 61 14.58 3.66 14.97
C THR A 61 13.62 2.47 15.19
N GLN A 62 12.67 2.61 16.12
CA GLN A 62 11.65 1.59 16.31
C GLN A 62 10.83 1.35 15.03
N LYS A 63 10.53 2.42 14.29
CA LYS A 63 9.82 2.33 13.01
C LYS A 63 10.61 1.51 11.97
N ASP A 64 11.93 1.69 11.91
CA ASP A 64 12.78 0.91 11.02
C ASP A 64 12.77 -0.58 11.38
N LYS A 65 12.80 -0.91 12.67
CA LYS A 65 12.71 -2.29 13.15
C LYS A 65 11.37 -2.93 12.80
N ASP A 66 10.28 -2.18 12.95
CA ASP A 66 8.94 -2.64 12.57
C ASP A 66 8.84 -2.85 11.05
N LEU A 67 9.44 -1.95 10.26
CA LEU A 67 9.53 -2.11 8.81
C LEU A 67 10.34 -3.37 8.43
N MET A 68 11.46 -3.65 9.09
CA MET A 68 12.26 -4.86 8.83
C MET A 68 11.44 -6.14 9.04
N ILE A 69 10.61 -6.21 10.08
CA ILE A 69 9.71 -7.36 10.30
C ILE A 69 8.73 -7.52 9.14
N ILE A 70 8.20 -6.40 8.63
CA ILE A 70 7.31 -6.43 7.48
C ILE A 70 8.05 -6.86 6.21
N MET A 71 9.29 -6.40 6.00
CA MET A 71 10.14 -6.79 4.87
C MET A 71 10.36 -8.31 4.83
N GLU A 72 10.65 -8.94 5.97
CA GLU A 72 10.79 -10.41 6.05
C GLU A 72 9.53 -11.12 5.58
N LEU A 73 8.36 -10.66 6.04
CA LEU A 73 7.08 -11.25 5.66
C LEU A 73 6.72 -11.00 4.19
N VAL A 74 7.08 -9.84 3.65
CA VAL A 74 6.88 -9.55 2.21
C VAL A 74 7.79 -10.44 1.37
N ILE A 75 9.04 -10.62 1.76
CA ILE A 75 9.96 -11.55 1.08
C ILE A 75 9.41 -12.98 1.12
N GLU A 76 8.93 -13.44 2.27
CA GLU A 76 8.30 -14.76 2.40
C GLU A 76 7.08 -14.89 1.49
N MET A 77 6.21 -13.88 1.47
CA MET A 77 5.02 -13.84 0.64
C MET A 77 5.37 -13.92 -0.86
N LEU A 78 6.37 -13.15 -1.30
CA LEU A 78 6.85 -13.16 -2.68
C LEU A 78 7.45 -14.52 -3.07
N CYS A 79 8.19 -15.18 -2.15
CA CYS A 79 8.70 -16.54 -2.35
C CYS A 79 7.58 -17.57 -2.53
N ARG A 80 6.40 -17.34 -1.97
CA ARG A 80 5.20 -18.16 -2.18
C ARG A 80 4.44 -17.83 -3.47
N GLY A 81 4.96 -16.89 -4.28
CA GLY A 81 4.34 -16.45 -5.53
C GLY A 81 3.13 -15.53 -5.34
N ILE A 82 2.97 -14.95 -4.16
CA ILE A 82 1.93 -13.93 -3.90
C ILE A 82 2.54 -12.56 -4.13
N LYS A 83 1.83 -11.69 -4.87
CA LYS A 83 2.30 -10.38 -5.32
C LYS A 83 1.55 -9.25 -4.61
N LEU A 84 2.21 -8.10 -4.47
CA LEU A 84 1.58 -6.83 -4.13
C LEU A 84 1.15 -6.12 -5.41
N ALA A 85 -0.14 -5.85 -5.55
CA ALA A 85 -0.64 -4.92 -6.54
C ALA A 85 -0.45 -3.49 -6.03
N PRO A 86 -0.03 -2.55 -6.91
CA PRO A 86 0.15 -1.15 -6.53
C PRO A 86 -1.15 -0.51 -6.05
N VAL A 87 -1.02 0.65 -5.42
CA VAL A 87 -2.17 1.49 -5.09
C VAL A 87 -2.87 1.92 -6.39
N ASP A 88 -4.18 1.81 -6.40
CA ASP A 88 -5.04 2.12 -7.54
C ASP A 88 -6.09 3.16 -7.08
N LEU A 89 -6.20 4.27 -7.83
CA LEU A 89 -7.06 5.40 -7.47
C LEU A 89 -8.52 4.99 -7.25
N TYR A 90 -9.01 4.03 -8.03
CA TYR A 90 -10.43 3.62 -8.02
C TYR A 90 -10.71 2.34 -7.24
N LYS A 91 -9.69 1.54 -6.94
CA LYS A 91 -9.87 0.21 -6.34
C LYS A 91 -9.31 0.09 -4.93
N SER A 92 -8.24 0.84 -4.60
CA SER A 92 -7.62 0.75 -3.28
C SER A 92 -8.53 1.30 -2.18
N ASP A 93 -8.49 0.64 -1.04
CA ASP A 93 -9.11 1.14 0.19
C ASP A 93 -8.23 2.23 0.83
N ALA A 94 -8.80 3.02 1.74
CA ALA A 94 -8.06 4.05 2.45
C ALA A 94 -6.93 3.45 3.31
N THR A 95 -7.23 2.39 4.09
CA THR A 95 -6.35 1.85 5.13
C THR A 95 -6.19 0.33 5.10
N LYS A 96 -7.06 -0.38 4.37
CA LYS A 96 -7.10 -1.84 4.39
C LYS A 96 -6.50 -2.43 3.12
N PHE A 97 -5.58 -3.36 3.29
CA PHE A 97 -5.16 -4.23 2.19
C PHE A 97 -6.34 -5.05 1.70
N GLN A 98 -6.36 -5.39 0.43
CA GLN A 98 -7.45 -6.12 -0.22
C GLN A 98 -6.92 -7.36 -0.93
N VAL A 99 -7.57 -8.50 -0.72
CA VAL A 99 -7.32 -9.70 -1.52
C VAL A 99 -7.98 -9.51 -2.89
N VAL A 100 -7.16 -9.43 -3.94
CA VAL A 100 -7.65 -9.34 -5.33
C VAL A 100 -7.97 -10.72 -5.86
N ASP A 101 -7.05 -11.66 -5.64
CA ASP A 101 -7.17 -13.09 -5.97
C ASP A 101 -6.26 -13.92 -5.02
N GLU A 102 -6.16 -15.23 -5.26
CA GLU A 102 -5.37 -16.13 -4.42
C GLU A 102 -3.87 -15.79 -4.35
N LYS A 103 -3.37 -15.02 -5.32
CA LYS A 103 -1.95 -14.66 -5.45
C LYS A 103 -1.68 -13.16 -5.54
N THR A 104 -2.69 -12.33 -5.27
CA THR A 104 -2.53 -10.89 -5.42
C THR A 104 -3.22 -10.15 -4.27
N ILE A 105 -2.48 -9.28 -3.60
CA ILE A 105 -2.96 -8.39 -2.54
C ILE A 105 -2.74 -6.95 -2.99
N ARG A 106 -3.78 -6.11 -2.93
CA ARG A 106 -3.69 -4.68 -3.27
C ARG A 106 -3.36 -3.85 -2.04
N MET A 107 -2.43 -2.92 -2.23
CA MET A 107 -2.05 -1.95 -1.20
C MET A 107 -3.11 -0.86 -1.04
N PRO A 108 -3.38 -0.41 0.20
CA PRO A 108 -4.21 0.75 0.50
C PRO A 108 -3.47 2.07 0.26
N PHE A 109 -4.21 3.18 0.27
CA PHE A 109 -3.60 4.50 0.11
C PHE A 109 -2.61 4.86 1.22
N ASN A 110 -2.92 4.53 2.48
CA ASN A 110 -2.03 4.85 3.61
C ASN A 110 -0.72 4.04 3.62
N ALA A 111 -0.56 3.05 2.75
CA ALA A 111 0.72 2.38 2.52
C ALA A 111 1.73 3.29 1.78
N LEU A 112 1.27 4.37 1.13
CA LEU A 112 2.13 5.37 0.52
C LEU A 112 2.71 6.28 1.62
N PRO A 113 4.05 6.41 1.72
CA PRO A 113 4.68 7.20 2.77
C PRO A 113 4.24 8.67 2.68
N GLY A 114 3.71 9.21 3.78
CA GLY A 114 3.23 10.58 3.84
C GLY A 114 1.75 10.78 3.53
N LEU A 115 1.05 9.77 3.01
CA LEU A 115 -0.39 9.83 2.77
C LEU A 115 -1.13 9.29 4.01
N GLY A 116 -1.52 10.21 4.90
CA GLY A 116 -2.22 9.86 6.13
C GLY A 116 -3.67 9.37 5.89
N GLU A 117 -4.24 8.72 6.91
CA GLU A 117 -5.57 8.11 6.86
C GLU A 117 -6.67 9.08 6.43
N ALA A 118 -6.66 10.32 6.97
CA ALA A 118 -7.68 11.33 6.62
C ALA A 118 -7.63 11.72 5.15
N ALA A 119 -6.43 11.88 4.56
CA ALA A 119 -6.27 12.17 3.13
C ALA A 119 -6.67 10.96 2.28
N ALA A 120 -6.30 9.75 2.70
CA ALA A 120 -6.69 8.51 2.05
C ALA A 120 -8.22 8.35 2.02
N GLN A 121 -8.89 8.60 3.15
CA GLN A 121 -10.35 8.52 3.25
C GLN A 121 -11.03 9.57 2.36
N SER A 122 -10.50 10.80 2.31
CA SER A 122 -11.07 11.85 1.44
C SER A 122 -11.03 11.48 -0.05
N ILE A 123 -10.01 10.74 -0.49
CA ILE A 123 -9.92 10.24 -1.87
C ILE A 123 -11.01 9.19 -2.12
N VAL A 124 -11.17 8.25 -1.18
CA VAL A 124 -12.19 7.19 -1.28
C VAL A 124 -13.59 7.80 -1.32
N ASP A 125 -13.91 8.69 -0.39
CA ASP A 125 -15.22 9.36 -0.31
C ASP A 125 -15.52 10.18 -1.57
N ALA A 126 -14.53 10.87 -2.11
CA ALA A 126 -14.69 11.66 -3.32
C ALA A 126 -14.95 10.79 -4.56
N ARG A 127 -14.21 9.70 -4.75
CA ARG A 127 -14.42 8.81 -5.91
C ARG A 127 -15.76 8.09 -5.87
N GLU A 128 -16.31 7.81 -4.68
CA GLU A 128 -17.63 7.18 -4.52
C GLU A 128 -18.76 8.08 -4.99
N GLN A 129 -18.57 9.40 -4.93
CA GLN A 129 -19.56 10.37 -5.46
C GLN A 129 -19.57 10.39 -6.98
N SER A 130 -18.40 10.46 -7.61
CA SER A 130 -18.21 10.39 -9.06
C SER A 130 -16.74 10.13 -9.42
N PRO A 131 -16.44 9.53 -10.58
CA PRO A 131 -15.07 9.42 -11.08
C PRO A 131 -14.40 10.80 -11.21
N PHE A 132 -13.09 10.84 -11.02
CA PHE A 132 -12.31 12.05 -11.24
C PHE A 132 -12.12 12.29 -12.75
N ILE A 133 -12.32 13.53 -13.18
CA ILE A 133 -12.17 13.92 -14.58
C ILE A 133 -10.77 14.49 -14.89
N SER A 134 -10.05 14.96 -13.84
CA SER A 134 -8.69 15.46 -13.94
C SER A 134 -7.98 15.43 -12.58
N ILE A 135 -6.69 15.70 -12.57
CA ILE A 135 -5.88 15.88 -11.34
C ILE A 135 -6.36 17.15 -10.59
N GLU A 136 -6.71 18.18 -11.31
CA GLU A 136 -7.30 19.40 -10.74
C GLU A 136 -8.63 19.10 -10.02
N ASP A 137 -9.51 18.29 -10.61
CA ASP A 137 -10.76 17.84 -9.99
C ASP A 137 -10.51 17.03 -8.72
N LEU A 138 -9.58 16.07 -8.78
CA LEU A 138 -9.13 15.30 -7.60
C LEU A 138 -8.70 16.24 -6.47
N ARG A 139 -7.84 17.23 -6.77
CA ARG A 139 -7.33 18.18 -5.78
C ARG A 139 -8.44 19.03 -5.19
N ASN A 140 -9.35 19.55 -6.02
CA ASN A 140 -10.43 20.42 -5.59
C ASN A 140 -11.44 19.70 -4.70
N ARG A 141 -11.73 18.44 -4.98
CA ARG A 141 -12.72 17.64 -4.25
C ARG A 141 -12.15 17.05 -2.95
N THR A 142 -10.88 16.65 -2.94
CA THR A 142 -10.24 16.03 -1.77
C THR A 142 -9.45 17.02 -0.92
N LYS A 143 -9.10 18.20 -1.48
CA LYS A 143 -8.27 19.24 -0.85
C LYS A 143 -6.91 18.73 -0.36
N ILE A 144 -6.40 17.65 -0.94
CA ILE A 144 -5.06 17.17 -0.65
C ILE A 144 -4.00 18.15 -1.19
N SER A 145 -2.82 18.14 -0.56
CA SER A 145 -1.72 19.03 -0.92
C SER A 145 -1.11 18.66 -2.28
N ALA A 146 -0.40 19.61 -2.90
CA ALA A 146 0.35 19.35 -4.13
C ALA A 146 1.37 18.22 -3.96
N SER A 147 2.05 18.17 -2.80
CA SER A 147 3.00 17.10 -2.48
C SER A 147 2.37 15.71 -2.44
N LEU A 148 1.12 15.58 -2.01
CA LEU A 148 0.39 14.32 -2.05
C LEU A 148 -0.05 13.95 -3.46
N ILE A 149 -0.37 14.92 -4.31
CA ILE A 149 -0.61 14.68 -5.74
C ILE A 149 0.66 14.13 -6.41
N ASP A 150 1.83 14.73 -6.12
CA ASP A 150 3.10 14.25 -6.66
C ASP A 150 3.42 12.84 -6.18
N LEU A 151 3.16 12.55 -4.91
CA LEU A 151 3.29 11.19 -4.36
C LEU A 151 2.40 10.16 -5.08
N LEU A 152 1.15 10.50 -5.34
CA LEU A 152 0.22 9.65 -6.10
C LEU A 152 0.67 9.48 -7.56
N ARG A 153 1.27 10.52 -8.15
CA ARG A 153 1.83 10.48 -9.50
C ARG A 153 3.04 9.56 -9.56
N GLU A 154 3.98 9.68 -8.63
CA GLU A 154 5.16 8.81 -8.52
C GLU A 154 4.76 7.35 -8.27
N GLY A 155 3.71 7.13 -7.47
CA GLY A 155 3.12 5.80 -7.25
C GLY A 155 2.35 5.24 -8.46
N GLY A 156 2.26 5.98 -9.57
CA GLY A 156 1.56 5.56 -10.78
C GLY A 156 0.02 5.54 -10.66
N CYS A 157 -0.54 6.11 -9.59
CA CYS A 157 -1.98 6.07 -9.30
C CYS A 157 -2.81 6.97 -10.22
N LEU A 158 -2.19 8.00 -10.83
CA LEU A 158 -2.88 9.03 -11.60
C LEU A 158 -2.80 8.79 -13.13
N GLY A 159 -2.32 7.63 -13.55
CA GLY A 159 -2.20 7.30 -14.97
C GLY A 159 -3.52 7.42 -15.72
N GLY A 160 -3.51 8.21 -16.80
CA GLY A 160 -4.69 8.44 -17.65
C GLY A 160 -5.57 9.63 -17.25
N LEU A 161 -5.31 10.30 -16.11
CA LEU A 161 -6.00 11.55 -15.78
C LEU A 161 -5.28 12.75 -16.40
N PRO A 162 -6.01 13.65 -17.10
CA PRO A 162 -5.46 14.91 -17.58
C PRO A 162 -5.17 15.84 -16.39
N GLU A 163 -4.25 16.79 -16.57
CA GLU A 163 -3.88 17.75 -15.50
C GLU A 163 -5.03 18.67 -15.12
N SER A 164 -5.76 19.17 -16.11
CA SER A 164 -6.84 20.17 -15.93
C SER A 164 -8.13 19.75 -16.60
N ASN A 165 -9.24 20.30 -16.10
CA ASN A 165 -10.57 20.18 -16.71
C ASN A 165 -10.69 20.94 -18.04
N GLN A 166 -9.73 21.80 -18.38
CA GLN A 166 -9.75 22.55 -19.62
C GLN A 166 -9.28 21.65 -20.77
N THR A 167 -10.21 21.32 -21.66
CA THR A 167 -9.85 20.81 -22.98
C THR A 167 -9.07 21.90 -23.70
N THR A 168 -7.76 21.70 -23.87
CA THR A 168 -6.94 22.56 -24.73
C THR A 168 -7.50 22.45 -26.16
N LEU A 169 -8.16 23.50 -26.63
CA LEU A 169 -8.68 23.64 -28.01
C LEU A 169 -7.56 23.64 -29.07
N PHE A 170 -6.29 23.53 -28.66
CA PHE A 170 -5.11 23.59 -29.50
C PHE A 170 -4.14 22.46 -29.17
N SER A 171 -4.49 21.24 -29.55
CA SER A 171 -3.54 20.14 -29.73
C SER A 171 -3.54 19.80 -31.21
N PHE A 172 -2.70 20.50 -31.96
CA PHE A 172 -2.30 20.12 -33.31
C PHE A 172 -0.97 19.35 -33.24
#